data_79f1867b779c5ccf909099ec96e42e5a
#
_entry.id   79f1867b779c5ccf909099ec96e42e5a
#
_cell.length_a   1.000
_cell.length_b   1.000
_cell.length_c   1.000
_cell.angle_alpha   90.00
_cell.angle_beta   90.00
_cell.angle_gamma   90.00
#
_symmetry.space_group_name_H-M   'P 1'
#
loop_
_entity.id
_entity.type
_entity.pdbx_description
1 polymer ?
#
loop_
_entity_poly.entity_id
_entity_poly.type
_entity_poly.pdbx_seq_one_letter_code
_entity_poly.pdbx_strand_id
1 'polypeptide(L)' 'MIEVRLFATFREGRGKIVFMEPEKVSCAQEVLDVLEIPAEEVAIFLINGFHSKLEDSVKDEDVLAIFPPVGGG' A
#
# COMPACT_ATOMS: atom_id res chain seq x y z
N MET A 1 -9.66 -3.76 -10.54
CA MET A 1 -8.36 -4.00 -9.88
C MET A 1 -8.05 -2.88 -8.90
N ILE A 2 -7.32 -3.19 -7.86
CA ILE A 2 -6.82 -2.20 -6.91
C ILE A 2 -5.43 -1.80 -7.40
N GLU A 3 -5.21 -0.51 -7.56
CA GLU A 3 -3.91 0.00 -8.00
C GLU A 3 -3.11 0.40 -6.77
N VAL A 4 -1.91 -0.18 -6.59
CA VAL A 4 -1.07 0.10 -5.44
C VAL A 4 0.19 0.79 -5.93
N ARG A 5 0.37 2.05 -5.55
CA ARG A 5 1.53 2.84 -5.94
C ARG A 5 2.55 2.80 -4.82
N LEU A 6 3.76 2.39 -5.17
CA LEU A 6 4.85 2.22 -4.21
C LEU A 6 5.88 3.32 -4.42
N PHE A 7 6.51 3.75 -3.34
CA PHE A 7 7.47 4.85 -3.38
C PHE A 7 8.76 4.46 -2.70
N ALA A 8 9.84 5.09 -3.13
CA ALA A 8 11.18 4.95 -2.56
C ALA A 8 11.60 3.48 -2.50
N THR A 9 12.09 3.02 -1.34
CA THR A 9 12.62 1.67 -1.22
C THR A 9 11.57 0.59 -1.42
N PHE A 10 10.28 0.91 -1.26
CA PHE A 10 9.22 -0.09 -1.50
C PHE A 10 9.14 -0.53 -2.96
N ARG A 11 9.75 0.23 -3.86
CA ARG A 11 9.80 -0.13 -5.29
C ARG A 11 10.76 -1.27 -5.58
N GLU A 12 11.70 -1.52 -4.67
CA GLU A 12 12.75 -2.52 -4.91
C GLU A 12 12.14 -3.91 -4.98
N GLY A 13 12.35 -4.57 -6.12
CA GLY A 13 11.81 -5.90 -6.34
C GLY A 13 10.31 -5.94 -6.61
N ARG A 14 9.63 -4.81 -6.60
CA ARG A 14 8.16 -4.76 -6.77
C ARG A 14 7.73 -3.88 -7.94
N GLY A 15 8.47 -2.80 -8.24
CA GLY A 15 8.10 -1.83 -9.27
C GLY A 15 7.34 -0.66 -8.67
N LYS A 16 6.97 0.28 -9.54
CA LYS A 16 6.31 1.52 -9.10
C LYS A 16 4.82 1.31 -8.83
N ILE A 17 4.19 0.41 -9.55
CA ILE A 17 2.76 0.17 -9.44
C ILE A 17 2.52 -1.33 -9.45
N VAL A 18 1.71 -1.79 -8.51
CA VAL A 18 1.28 -3.19 -8.44
C VAL A 18 -0.23 -3.20 -8.49
N PHE A 19 -0.81 -4.13 -9.26
CA PHE A 19 -2.26 -4.29 -9.32
C PHE A 19 -2.66 -5.53 -8.53
N MET A 20 -3.74 -5.42 -7.77
CA MET A 20 -4.26 -6.53 -6.96
C MET A 20 -5.72 -6.76 -7.26
N GLU A 21 -6.12 -8.02 -7.23
CA GLU A 21 -7.53 -8.36 -7.38
C GLU A 21 -8.29 -8.05 -6.09
N PRO A 22 -9.45 -7.38 -6.19
CA PRO A 22 -10.18 -6.99 -4.97
C PRO A 22 -10.65 -8.17 -4.12
N GLU A 23 -10.77 -9.35 -4.72
CA GLU A 23 -11.17 -10.54 -3.97
C GLU A 23 -10.07 -11.05 -3.05
N LYS A 24 -8.83 -10.64 -3.28
CA LYS A 24 -7.69 -11.18 -2.55
C LYS A 24 -7.31 -10.36 -1.33
N VAL A 25 -7.76 -9.12 -1.27
CA VAL A 25 -7.45 -8.23 -0.15
C VAL A 25 -8.71 -7.45 0.21
N SER A 26 -8.97 -7.31 1.51
CA SER A 26 -10.16 -6.60 1.97
C SER A 26 -9.81 -5.37 2.80
N CYS A 27 -8.57 -5.24 3.26
CA CYS A 27 -8.17 -4.09 4.07
C CYS A 27 -6.72 -3.75 3.80
N ALA A 28 -6.30 -2.59 4.30
CA ALA A 28 -4.93 -2.10 4.09
C ALA A 28 -3.89 -3.08 4.60
N GLN A 29 -4.12 -3.67 5.77
CA GLN A 29 -3.16 -4.63 6.31
C GLN A 29 -2.91 -5.80 5.36
N GLU A 30 -3.97 -6.30 4.73
CA GLU A 30 -3.83 -7.43 3.80
C GLU A 30 -3.03 -7.05 2.56
N VAL A 31 -3.15 -5.80 2.12
CA VAL A 31 -2.34 -5.31 1.00
C VAL A 31 -0.86 -5.38 1.36
N LEU A 32 -0.51 -4.94 2.58
CA LEU A 32 0.87 -5.01 3.04
C LEU A 32 1.33 -6.46 3.16
N ASP A 33 0.46 -7.35 3.63
CA ASP A 33 0.81 -8.76 3.76
C ASP A 33 1.17 -9.37 2.39
N VAL A 34 0.39 -9.08 1.37
CA VAL A 34 0.66 -9.57 0.02
C VAL A 34 1.99 -9.04 -0.50
N LEU A 35 2.31 -7.78 -0.20
CA LEU A 35 3.55 -7.16 -0.64
C LEU A 35 4.74 -7.55 0.23
N GLU A 36 4.48 -8.21 1.35
CA GLU A 36 5.52 -8.58 2.32
C GLU A 36 6.22 -7.35 2.90
N ILE A 37 5.44 -6.30 3.13
CA ILE A 37 5.93 -5.07 3.74
C ILE A 37 5.48 -5.04 5.19
N PRO A 38 6.43 -5.02 6.15
CA PRO A 38 6.07 -4.90 7.56
C PRO A 38 5.35 -3.57 7.82
N ALA A 39 4.27 -3.61 8.59
CA ALA A 39 3.49 -2.42 8.86
C ALA A 39 4.31 -1.32 9.53
N GLU A 40 5.28 -1.70 10.36
CA GLU A 40 6.12 -0.72 11.04
C GLU A 40 7.05 0.03 10.10
N GLU A 41 7.21 -0.43 8.87
CA GLU A 41 8.02 0.27 7.88
C GLU A 41 7.21 1.24 7.05
N VAL A 42 5.90 1.31 7.26
CA VAL A 42 5.04 2.20 6.51
C VAL A 42 4.84 3.49 7.29
N ALA A 43 5.25 4.62 6.70
CA ALA A 43 5.01 5.91 7.31
C ALA A 43 3.66 6.48 6.92
N ILE A 44 3.31 6.33 5.65
CA ILE A 44 2.07 6.89 5.10
C ILE A 44 1.40 5.84 4.22
N PHE A 45 0.10 5.63 4.46
CA PHE A 45 -0.73 4.78 3.63
C PHE A 45 -1.96 5.57 3.23
N LEU A 46 -2.12 5.83 1.94
CA LEU A 46 -3.25 6.60 1.44
C LEU A 46 -4.18 5.69 0.64
N ILE A 47 -5.48 5.89 0.81
CA ILE A 47 -6.50 5.27 -0.03
C ILE A 47 -7.21 6.41 -0.73
N ASN A 48 -7.09 6.47 -2.06
CA ASN A 48 -7.68 7.51 -2.88
C ASN A 48 -7.32 8.92 -2.36
N GLY A 49 -6.06 9.08 -1.93
CA GLY A 49 -5.56 10.36 -1.47
C GLY A 49 -5.82 10.69 0.00
N PHE A 50 -6.50 9.83 0.73
CA PHE A 50 -6.81 10.05 2.14
C PHE A 50 -6.01 9.13 3.03
N HIS A 51 -5.51 9.65 4.15
CA HIS A 51 -4.81 8.82 5.13
C HIS A 51 -5.72 7.71 5.63
N SER A 52 -5.17 6.51 5.74
CA SER A 52 -5.95 5.37 6.19
C SER A 52 -5.26 4.67 7.34
N LYS A 53 -6.04 3.85 8.04
CA LYS A 53 -5.53 2.93 9.05
C LYS A 53 -5.42 1.55 8.45
N LEU A 54 -4.71 0.65 9.13
CA LEU A 54 -4.48 -0.70 8.60
C LEU A 54 -5.77 -1.50 8.48
N GLU A 55 -6.76 -1.21 9.33
CA GLU A 55 -8.04 -1.91 9.28
C GLU A 55 -9.03 -1.32 8.28
N ASP A 56 -8.68 -0.20 7.63
CA ASP A 56 -9.59 0.40 6.67
C ASP A 56 -9.77 -0.50 5.45
N SER A 57 -10.99 -0.54 4.95
CA SER A 57 -11.33 -1.39 3.81
C SER A 57 -10.74 -0.87 2.51
N VAL A 58 -10.36 -1.80 1.65
CA VAL A 58 -9.98 -1.47 0.27
C VAL A 58 -10.99 -2.15 -0.66
N LYS A 59 -11.27 -1.49 -1.78
CA LYS A 59 -12.30 -1.94 -2.72
C LYS A 59 -11.77 -1.89 -4.14
N ASP A 60 -12.49 -2.53 -5.03
CA ASP A 60 -12.16 -2.49 -6.45
C ASP A 60 -12.04 -1.03 -6.91
N GLU A 61 -11.08 -0.77 -7.76
CA GLU A 61 -10.80 0.54 -8.35
C GLU A 61 -10.18 1.55 -7.39
N ASP A 62 -9.90 1.16 -6.14
CA ASP A 62 -9.17 2.06 -5.24
C ASP A 62 -7.74 2.24 -5.71
N VAL A 63 -7.21 3.43 -5.46
CA VAL A 63 -5.82 3.77 -5.72
C VAL A 63 -5.13 3.98 -4.39
N LEU A 64 -4.18 3.12 -4.09
CA LEU A 64 -3.44 3.15 -2.82
C LEU A 64 -2.06 3.74 -3.07
N ALA A 65 -1.53 4.43 -2.06
CA ALA A 65 -0.16 4.96 -2.13
C ALA A 65 0.52 4.65 -0.81
N ILE A 66 1.69 4.01 -0.88
CA ILE A 66 2.40 3.52 0.31
C ILE A 66 3.80 4.10 0.32
N PHE A 67 4.14 4.79 1.41
CA PHE A 67 5.42 5.49 1.55
C PHE A 67 6.16 4.99 2.78
N PRO A 68 7.48 4.69 2.65
CA PRO A 68 8.30 4.42 3.82
C PRO A 68 8.64 5.73 4.54
N PRO A 69 9.20 5.65 5.76
CA PRO A 69 9.68 6.85 6.43
C PRO A 69 10.71 7.53 5.55
N VAL A 70 10.59 8.85 5.44
CA VAL A 70 11.60 9.63 4.76
C VAL A 70 12.76 9.66 5.72
N GLY A 71 13.77 8.92 5.39
CA GLY A 71 14.91 8.79 6.25
C GLY A 71 15.44 10.15 6.59
N GLY A 72 15.32 10.50 7.80
CA GLY A 72 15.69 11.77 8.33
C GLY A 72 17.04 12.22 7.89
N GLY A 73 17.16 11.91 6.91
CA GLY A 73 18.40 12.39 6.29
C GLY A 73 19.07 12.50 7.14
#